data_544ee5c50d590ce24c463f764901a8ad
#
_entry.id   544ee5c50d590ce24c463f764901a8ad
#
_cell.length_a   1.000
_cell.length_b   1.000
_cell.length_c   1.000
_cell.angle_alpha   90.00
_cell.angle_beta   90.00
_cell.angle_gamma   90.00
#
_symmetry.space_group_name_H-M   'P 1'
#
loop_
_entity.id
_entity.type
_entity.pdbx_description
1 polymer ?
#
loop_
_entity_poly.entity_id
_entity_poly.type
_entity_poly.pdbx_seq_one_letter_code
_entity_poly.pdbx_strand_id
1 'polypeptide(L)'
;MSAGPARLRGRQAQAARNDEVILQAAREVFLDDPGAPIAVVAERAGVGIGALYHRYAGKEDLLRTLCRNGQEIYLAEIRRALADGAGPWEAYTDFLRRIVAANTHGLTVRLAGMFVPSEEQMALAEQMQSLAIEMFERLRGTGLLRDDVTFLDVEFMLESLAGFRLGDAARSAELRQRHLAVIIDGLRSGQHTPLPGHAPTWQEQTERWITH
;
A
#
# COMPACT_ATOMS: atom_id res chain seq x y z
N MET A 1 14.98 40.22 -16.39
CA MET A 1 15.78 39.04 -16.83
C MET A 1 14.94 37.80 -16.53
N SER A 2 14.28 37.25 -17.55
CA SER A 2 13.39 36.09 -17.44
C SER A 2 14.22 34.81 -17.32
N ALA A 3 13.97 34.02 -16.31
CA ALA A 3 14.66 32.73 -16.16
C ALA A 3 14.19 31.77 -17.27
N GLY A 4 15.13 31.34 -18.11
CA GLY A 4 14.80 30.53 -19.31
C GLY A 4 14.21 29.16 -18.95
N PRO A 5 13.48 28.54 -19.91
CA PRO A 5 12.71 27.29 -19.71
C PRO A 5 13.53 26.10 -19.20
N ALA A 6 14.83 26.05 -19.46
CA ALA A 6 15.73 24.99 -18.96
C ALA A 6 15.98 25.07 -17.44
N ARG A 7 16.06 26.30 -16.86
CA ARG A 7 16.19 26.50 -15.42
C ARG A 7 14.91 26.14 -14.66
N LEU A 8 13.74 26.39 -15.26
CA LEU A 8 12.44 25.99 -14.70
C LEU A 8 12.28 24.47 -14.65
N ARG A 9 12.66 23.75 -15.72
CA ARG A 9 12.66 22.28 -15.75
C ARG A 9 13.63 21.67 -14.75
N GLY A 10 14.82 22.24 -14.56
CA GLY A 10 15.79 21.80 -13.57
C GLY A 10 15.28 21.97 -12.13
N ARG A 11 14.63 23.10 -11.82
CA ARG A 11 14.01 23.34 -10.51
C ARG A 11 12.84 22.39 -10.23
N GLN A 12 11.98 22.15 -11.20
CA GLN A 12 10.86 21.21 -11.09
C GLN A 12 11.35 19.76 -10.87
N ALA A 13 12.36 19.33 -11.63
CA ALA A 13 12.96 18.01 -11.47
C ALA A 13 13.66 17.86 -10.11
N GLN A 14 14.30 18.91 -9.58
CA GLN A 14 14.90 18.89 -8.24
C GLN A 14 13.82 18.86 -7.15
N ALA A 15 12.75 19.62 -7.33
CA ALA A 15 11.62 19.60 -6.40
C ALA A 15 10.96 18.22 -6.34
N ALA A 16 10.71 17.58 -7.49
CA ALA A 16 10.15 16.23 -7.55
C ALA A 16 11.04 15.20 -6.86
N ARG A 17 12.37 15.27 -7.07
CA ARG A 17 13.31 14.37 -6.36
C ARG A 17 13.30 14.59 -4.84
N ASN A 18 13.21 15.84 -4.40
CA ASN A 18 13.13 16.14 -2.96
C ASN A 18 11.82 15.60 -2.35
N ASP A 19 10.71 15.62 -3.09
CA ASP A 19 9.44 15.04 -2.65
C ASP A 19 9.53 13.54 -2.49
N GLU A 20 10.11 12.86 -3.44
CA GLU A 20 10.30 11.43 -3.40
C GLU A 20 11.15 11.02 -2.18
N VAL A 21 12.23 11.77 -1.89
CA VAL A 21 13.07 11.54 -0.70
C VAL A 21 12.29 11.80 0.60
N ILE A 22 11.49 12.87 0.67
CA ILE A 22 10.66 13.16 1.84
C ILE A 22 9.58 12.09 2.04
N LEU A 23 8.88 11.69 0.98
CA LEU A 23 7.83 10.65 1.06
C LEU A 23 8.41 9.28 1.43
N GLN A 24 9.60 8.95 0.94
CA GLN A 24 10.29 7.72 1.34
C GLN A 24 10.69 7.75 2.82
N ALA A 25 11.28 8.84 3.30
CA ALA A 25 11.62 9.03 4.71
C ALA A 25 10.38 9.01 5.61
N ALA A 26 9.29 9.66 5.17
CA ALA A 26 8.01 9.65 5.89
C ALA A 26 7.43 8.25 5.99
N ARG A 27 7.51 7.46 4.92
CA ARG A 27 7.07 6.07 4.90
C ARG A 27 7.83 5.25 5.94
N GLU A 28 9.16 5.35 5.97
CA GLU A 28 9.99 4.63 6.92
C GLU A 28 9.66 5.01 8.36
N VAL A 29 9.65 6.31 8.65
CA VAL A 29 9.38 6.84 10.01
C VAL A 29 7.99 6.43 10.49
N PHE A 30 6.94 6.64 9.70
CA PHE A 30 5.57 6.39 10.13
C PHE A 30 5.16 4.90 10.08
N LEU A 31 5.91 4.06 9.37
CA LEU A 31 5.78 2.61 9.50
C LEU A 31 6.34 2.12 10.83
N ASP A 32 7.39 2.75 11.36
CA ASP A 32 7.97 2.40 12.66
C ASP A 32 7.20 3.03 13.81
N ASP A 33 6.98 4.34 13.75
CA ASP A 33 6.21 5.09 14.75
C ASP A 33 5.23 6.08 14.07
N PRO A 34 3.95 5.70 13.96
CA PRO A 34 2.92 6.59 13.42
C PRO A 34 2.78 7.90 14.21
N GLY A 35 3.15 7.89 15.52
CA GLY A 35 3.14 9.04 16.40
C GLY A 35 4.28 10.02 16.17
N ALA A 36 5.35 9.62 15.48
CA ALA A 36 6.57 10.42 15.34
C ALA A 36 6.32 11.87 14.91
N PRO A 37 7.07 12.85 15.47
CA PRO A 37 7.02 14.23 15.01
C PRO A 37 7.52 14.37 13.57
N ILE A 38 6.98 15.34 12.84
CA ILE A 38 7.39 15.63 11.45
C ILE A 38 8.90 16.01 11.35
N ALA A 39 9.49 16.50 12.44
CA ALA A 39 10.91 16.80 12.51
C ALA A 39 11.80 15.56 12.29
N VAL A 40 11.37 14.38 12.75
CA VAL A 40 12.06 13.10 12.54
C VAL A 40 12.07 12.74 11.05
N VAL A 41 11.00 13.05 10.33
CA VAL A 41 10.95 12.88 8.88
C VAL A 41 11.94 13.80 8.18
N ALA A 42 12.04 15.07 8.59
CA ALA A 42 12.98 16.02 8.01
C ALA A 42 14.44 15.56 8.22
N GLU A 43 14.77 15.10 9.43
CA GLU A 43 16.09 14.55 9.76
C GLU A 43 16.39 13.31 8.91
N ARG A 44 15.48 12.37 8.83
CA ARG A 44 15.62 11.14 8.03
C ARG A 44 15.78 11.43 6.53
N ALA A 45 15.07 12.43 6.02
CA ALA A 45 15.14 12.87 4.63
C ALA A 45 16.40 13.71 4.32
N GLY A 46 17.15 14.14 5.34
CA GLY A 46 18.29 15.04 5.17
C GLY A 46 17.88 16.43 4.68
N VAL A 47 16.66 16.90 5.00
CA VAL A 47 16.16 18.23 4.61
C VAL A 47 15.94 19.11 5.84
N GLY A 48 16.04 20.42 5.64
CA GLY A 48 15.70 21.37 6.71
C GLY A 48 14.20 21.33 7.04
N ILE A 49 13.83 21.38 8.32
CA ILE A 49 12.44 21.39 8.77
C ILE A 49 11.60 22.50 8.11
N GLY A 50 12.21 23.68 7.87
CA GLY A 50 11.54 24.78 7.14
C GLY A 50 11.20 24.43 5.70
N ALA A 51 12.03 23.65 5.00
CA ALA A 51 11.75 23.19 3.65
C ALA A 51 10.57 22.21 3.64
N LEU A 52 10.43 21.39 4.69
CA LEU A 52 9.33 20.47 4.83
C LEU A 52 8.01 21.21 5.09
N TYR A 53 7.99 22.20 6.02
CA TYR A 53 6.81 23.02 6.28
C TYR A 53 6.44 23.95 5.11
N HIS A 54 7.39 24.33 4.27
CA HIS A 54 7.08 25.06 3.04
C HIS A 54 6.28 24.19 2.05
N ARG A 55 6.43 22.88 2.12
CA ARG A 55 5.84 21.95 1.18
C ARG A 55 4.56 21.29 1.69
N TYR A 56 4.52 20.99 2.97
CA TYR A 56 3.38 20.37 3.66
C TYR A 56 2.92 21.26 4.79
N ALA A 57 1.62 21.55 4.82
CA ALA A 57 1.03 22.43 5.85
C ALA A 57 1.18 21.89 7.29
N GLY A 58 1.57 20.62 7.41
CA GLY A 58 1.81 19.95 8.69
C GLY A 58 1.86 18.44 8.55
N LYS A 59 1.89 17.73 9.69
CA LYS A 59 1.96 16.27 9.73
C LYS A 59 0.77 15.63 9.00
N GLU A 60 -0.44 16.12 9.24
CA GLU A 60 -1.65 15.58 8.62
C GLU A 60 -1.62 15.68 7.09
N ASP A 61 -1.16 16.79 6.54
CA ASP A 61 -1.02 17.00 5.09
C ASP A 61 0.02 16.06 4.48
N LEU A 62 1.15 15.84 5.18
CA LEU A 62 2.16 14.86 4.78
C LEU A 62 1.59 13.43 4.80
N LEU A 63 0.86 13.06 5.86
CA LEU A 63 0.21 11.75 5.97
C LEU A 63 -0.81 11.53 4.86
N ARG A 64 -1.63 12.54 4.58
CA ARG A 64 -2.62 12.52 3.49
C ARG A 64 -1.94 12.32 2.13
N THR A 65 -0.86 13.06 1.87
CA THR A 65 -0.08 12.93 0.64
C THR A 65 0.57 11.54 0.51
N LEU A 66 1.09 11.02 1.61
CA LEU A 66 1.72 9.70 1.66
C LEU A 66 0.72 8.57 1.39
N CYS A 67 -0.48 8.65 1.99
CA CYS A 67 -1.55 7.67 1.73
C CYS A 67 -2.05 7.73 0.28
N ARG A 68 -2.24 8.94 -0.27
CA ARG A 68 -2.63 9.11 -1.68
C ARG A 68 -1.60 8.49 -2.62
N ASN A 69 -0.31 8.73 -2.38
CA ASN A 69 0.76 8.11 -3.17
C ASN A 69 0.69 6.57 -3.12
N GLY A 70 0.41 5.99 -1.94
CA GLY A 70 0.19 4.55 -1.80
C GLY A 70 -1.01 4.04 -2.60
N GLN A 71 -2.12 4.78 -2.59
CA GLN A 71 -3.32 4.45 -3.37
C GLN A 71 -3.05 4.51 -4.89
N GLU A 72 -2.34 5.54 -5.36
CA GLU A 72 -1.95 5.68 -6.77
C GLU A 72 -1.06 4.51 -7.24
N ILE A 73 -0.08 4.10 -6.41
CA ILE A 73 0.75 2.92 -6.70
C ILE A 73 -0.11 1.66 -6.81
N TYR A 74 -1.01 1.44 -5.84
CA TYR A 74 -1.91 0.28 -5.85
C TYR A 74 -2.78 0.27 -7.11
N LEU A 75 -3.40 1.40 -7.46
CA LEU A 75 -4.22 1.52 -8.66
C LEU A 75 -3.44 1.28 -9.95
N ALA A 76 -2.20 1.75 -10.02
CA ALA A 76 -1.34 1.51 -11.18
C ALA A 76 -1.06 0.01 -11.34
N GLU A 77 -0.71 -0.68 -10.24
CA GLU A 77 -0.38 -2.10 -10.27
C GLU A 77 -1.60 -2.99 -10.58
N ILE A 78 -2.78 -2.68 -10.02
CA ILE A 78 -3.97 -3.49 -10.30
C ILE A 78 -4.47 -3.30 -11.72
N ARG A 79 -4.45 -2.06 -12.25
CA ARG A 79 -4.79 -1.80 -13.66
C ARG A 79 -3.83 -2.51 -14.61
N ARG A 80 -2.54 -2.52 -14.28
CA ARG A 80 -1.54 -3.25 -15.03
C ARG A 80 -1.85 -4.75 -15.05
N ALA A 81 -2.15 -5.35 -13.89
CA ALA A 81 -2.47 -6.76 -13.77
C ALA A 81 -3.77 -7.14 -14.52
N LEU A 82 -4.78 -6.27 -14.49
CA LEU A 82 -6.03 -6.48 -15.22
C LEU A 82 -5.89 -6.37 -16.75
N ALA A 83 -4.91 -5.60 -17.22
CA ALA A 83 -4.58 -5.42 -18.64
C ALA A 83 -3.56 -6.45 -19.16
N ASP A 84 -2.91 -7.20 -18.27
CA ASP A 84 -1.93 -8.23 -18.63
C ASP A 84 -2.61 -9.37 -19.39
N GLY A 85 -1.98 -9.84 -20.46
CA GLY A 85 -2.41 -11.02 -21.22
C GLY A 85 -2.06 -12.35 -20.55
N ALA A 86 -1.41 -12.34 -19.37
CA ALA A 86 -1.17 -13.53 -18.57
C ALA A 86 -2.48 -14.15 -18.06
N GLY A 87 -2.44 -15.43 -17.69
CA GLY A 87 -3.57 -16.07 -17.05
C GLY A 87 -3.98 -15.39 -15.73
N PRO A 88 -5.26 -15.52 -15.31
CA PRO A 88 -5.73 -14.84 -14.08
C PRO A 88 -4.94 -15.19 -12.81
N TRP A 89 -4.41 -16.42 -12.70
CA TRP A 89 -3.56 -16.83 -11.57
C TRP A 89 -2.22 -16.08 -11.57
N GLU A 90 -1.55 -16.03 -12.71
CA GLU A 90 -0.25 -15.36 -12.88
C GLU A 90 -0.40 -13.85 -12.64
N ALA A 91 -1.42 -13.23 -13.24
CA ALA A 91 -1.73 -11.81 -13.07
C ALA A 91 -1.99 -11.45 -11.60
N TYR A 92 -2.79 -12.26 -10.91
CA TYR A 92 -3.14 -12.05 -9.51
C TYR A 92 -1.92 -12.21 -8.58
N THR A 93 -1.17 -13.30 -8.75
CA THR A 93 0.00 -13.57 -7.88
C THR A 93 1.13 -12.57 -8.12
N ASP A 94 1.32 -12.10 -9.36
CA ASP A 94 2.29 -11.06 -9.67
C ASP A 94 1.87 -9.71 -9.07
N PHE A 95 0.58 -9.37 -9.13
CA PHE A 95 0.03 -8.21 -8.43
C PHE A 95 0.30 -8.28 -6.92
N LEU A 96 0.01 -9.40 -6.25
CA LEU A 96 0.28 -9.57 -4.82
C LEU A 96 1.76 -9.36 -4.49
N ARG A 97 2.69 -9.92 -5.29
CA ARG A 97 4.13 -9.74 -5.11
C ARG A 97 4.53 -8.26 -5.20
N ARG A 98 3.98 -7.51 -6.15
CA ARG A 98 4.28 -6.09 -6.33
C ARG A 98 3.74 -5.22 -5.21
N ILE A 99 2.51 -5.48 -4.77
CA ILE A 99 1.90 -4.74 -3.65
C ILE A 99 2.66 -4.98 -2.35
N VAL A 100 3.07 -6.23 -2.08
CA VAL A 100 3.90 -6.54 -0.90
C VAL A 100 5.30 -5.92 -1.02
N ALA A 101 5.90 -5.88 -2.23
CA ALA A 101 7.17 -5.20 -2.45
C ALA A 101 7.07 -3.68 -2.22
N ALA A 102 6.01 -3.05 -2.73
CA ALA A 102 5.76 -1.62 -2.55
C ALA A 102 5.40 -1.25 -1.10
N ASN A 103 5.00 -2.24 -0.29
CA ASN A 103 4.59 -2.08 1.12
C ASN A 103 3.54 -0.96 1.32
N THR A 104 2.65 -0.78 0.35
CA THR A 104 1.62 0.27 0.37
C THR A 104 0.51 -0.04 1.36
N HIS A 105 0.15 -1.31 1.50
CA HIS A 105 -0.94 -1.78 2.35
C HIS A 105 -0.69 -1.51 3.84
N GLY A 106 0.53 -1.79 4.31
CA GLY A 106 0.90 -1.59 5.72
C GLY A 106 0.84 -0.14 6.17
N LEU A 107 1.11 0.79 5.28
CA LEU A 107 1.07 2.20 5.61
C LEU A 107 -0.38 2.68 5.78
N THR A 108 -1.28 2.32 4.87
CA THR A 108 -2.70 2.72 4.95
C THR A 108 -3.33 2.23 6.24
N VAL A 109 -3.08 0.97 6.62
CA VAL A 109 -3.60 0.40 7.85
C VAL A 109 -3.04 1.10 9.09
N ARG A 110 -1.73 1.37 9.13
CA ARG A 110 -1.08 2.01 10.30
C ARG A 110 -1.45 3.47 10.48
N LEU A 111 -1.81 4.17 9.42
CA LEU A 111 -2.17 5.59 9.43
C LEU A 111 -3.69 5.82 9.51
N ALA A 112 -4.47 4.75 9.56
CA ALA A 112 -5.91 4.84 9.72
C ALA A 112 -6.29 5.60 11.01
N GLY A 113 -7.24 6.52 10.90
CA GLY A 113 -7.67 7.36 12.02
C GLY A 113 -6.73 8.52 12.39
N MET A 114 -5.54 8.63 11.76
CA MET A 114 -4.59 9.70 12.05
C MET A 114 -4.82 10.99 11.26
N PHE A 115 -5.68 10.97 10.27
CA PHE A 115 -6.12 12.12 9.48
C PHE A 115 -7.50 11.85 8.88
N VAL A 116 -8.18 12.91 8.48
CA VAL A 116 -9.47 12.81 7.77
C VAL A 116 -9.18 12.68 6.26
N PRO A 117 -9.58 11.56 5.60
CA PRO A 117 -9.43 11.43 4.16
C PRO A 117 -10.22 12.49 3.41
N SER A 118 -9.68 12.99 2.30
CA SER A 118 -10.44 13.85 1.39
C SER A 118 -11.46 13.03 0.57
N GLU A 119 -12.45 13.71 -0.01
CA GLU A 119 -13.41 13.07 -0.93
C GLU A 119 -12.70 12.36 -2.09
N GLU A 120 -11.62 12.95 -2.64
CA GLU A 120 -10.79 12.34 -3.66
C GLU A 120 -10.14 11.04 -3.18
N GLN A 121 -9.62 11.00 -1.96
CA GLN A 121 -9.01 9.80 -1.39
C GLN A 121 -10.05 8.70 -1.11
N MET A 122 -11.25 9.08 -0.69
CA MET A 122 -12.35 8.13 -0.54
C MET A 122 -12.75 7.51 -1.89
N ALA A 123 -12.88 8.32 -2.93
CA ALA A 123 -13.17 7.85 -4.28
C ALA A 123 -12.06 6.92 -4.83
N LEU A 124 -10.78 7.23 -4.56
CA LEU A 124 -9.67 6.34 -4.90
C LEU A 124 -9.74 5.01 -4.16
N ALA A 125 -10.09 5.02 -2.87
CA ALA A 125 -10.23 3.80 -2.07
C ALA A 125 -11.38 2.91 -2.59
N GLU A 126 -12.52 3.50 -2.93
CA GLU A 126 -13.65 2.79 -3.55
C GLU A 126 -13.25 2.17 -4.90
N GLN A 127 -12.52 2.90 -5.74
CA GLN A 127 -12.01 2.39 -7.01
C GLN A 127 -11.02 1.24 -6.81
N MET A 128 -10.09 1.36 -5.85
CA MET A 128 -9.16 0.29 -5.51
C MET A 128 -9.90 -0.97 -5.11
N GLN A 129 -10.87 -0.85 -4.21
CA GLN A 129 -11.66 -1.97 -3.72
C GLN A 129 -12.43 -2.65 -4.87
N SER A 130 -13.09 -1.87 -5.72
CA SER A 130 -13.85 -2.40 -6.86
C SER A 130 -12.97 -3.21 -7.81
N LEU A 131 -11.80 -2.68 -8.19
CA LEU A 131 -10.87 -3.36 -9.08
C LEU A 131 -10.22 -4.60 -8.43
N ALA A 132 -9.95 -4.54 -7.11
CA ALA A 132 -9.40 -5.67 -6.38
C ALA A 132 -10.39 -6.84 -6.29
N ILE A 133 -11.67 -6.54 -6.02
CA ILE A 133 -12.75 -7.53 -6.05
C ILE A 133 -12.90 -8.10 -7.46
N GLU A 134 -12.92 -7.26 -8.50
CA GLU A 134 -13.00 -7.72 -9.89
C GLU A 134 -11.89 -8.72 -10.22
N MET A 135 -10.65 -8.40 -9.84
CA MET A 135 -9.50 -9.27 -10.11
C MET A 135 -9.58 -10.58 -9.33
N PHE A 136 -10.02 -10.55 -8.07
CA PHE A 136 -10.24 -11.73 -7.24
C PHE A 136 -11.33 -12.64 -7.86
N GLU A 137 -12.45 -12.06 -8.30
CA GLU A 137 -13.56 -12.82 -8.91
C GLU A 137 -13.16 -13.43 -10.26
N ARG A 138 -12.36 -12.75 -11.07
CA ARG A 138 -11.78 -13.31 -12.29
C ARG A 138 -10.94 -14.55 -11.98
N LEU A 139 -10.12 -14.51 -10.94
CA LEU A 139 -9.33 -15.66 -10.51
C LEU A 139 -10.24 -16.78 -10.00
N ARG A 140 -11.21 -16.46 -9.14
CA ARG A 140 -12.15 -17.44 -8.59
C ARG A 140 -12.91 -18.20 -9.70
N GLY A 141 -13.30 -17.49 -10.74
CA GLY A 141 -13.97 -18.06 -11.91
C GLY A 141 -13.15 -19.09 -12.69
N THR A 142 -11.83 -19.17 -12.48
CA THR A 142 -10.97 -20.17 -13.13
C THR A 142 -10.97 -21.54 -12.43
N GLY A 143 -11.41 -21.62 -11.18
CA GLY A 143 -11.31 -22.80 -10.34
C GLY A 143 -9.87 -23.11 -9.85
N LEU A 144 -8.89 -22.20 -10.10
CA LEU A 144 -7.52 -22.36 -9.64
C LEU A 144 -7.32 -21.89 -8.18
N LEU A 145 -8.26 -21.10 -7.65
CA LEU A 145 -8.31 -20.66 -6.27
C LEU A 145 -9.08 -21.69 -5.44
N ARG A 146 -8.64 -21.97 -4.22
CA ARG A 146 -9.41 -22.79 -3.29
C ARG A 146 -10.76 -22.10 -2.98
N ASP A 147 -11.82 -22.90 -2.81
CA ASP A 147 -13.22 -22.43 -2.77
C ASP A 147 -13.64 -21.85 -1.41
N ASP A 148 -12.89 -22.16 -0.35
CA ASP A 148 -13.15 -21.71 1.02
C ASP A 148 -12.43 -20.41 1.40
N VAL A 149 -11.73 -19.74 0.45
CA VAL A 149 -11.07 -18.44 0.63
C VAL A 149 -11.93 -17.31 0.08
N THR A 150 -12.07 -16.24 0.85
CA THR A 150 -12.73 -15.02 0.43
C THR A 150 -11.74 -13.91 0.08
N PHE A 151 -12.22 -12.86 -0.57
CA PHE A 151 -11.43 -11.65 -0.83
C PHE A 151 -10.86 -11.05 0.48
N LEU A 152 -11.67 -11.00 1.54
CA LEU A 152 -11.25 -10.44 2.82
C LEU A 152 -10.17 -11.27 3.52
N ASP A 153 -10.15 -12.58 3.34
CA ASP A 153 -9.04 -13.42 3.85
C ASP A 153 -7.71 -12.96 3.24
N VAL A 154 -7.67 -12.71 1.93
CA VAL A 154 -6.45 -12.23 1.27
C VAL A 154 -6.06 -10.83 1.75
N GLU A 155 -7.03 -9.92 1.90
CA GLU A 155 -6.76 -8.57 2.43
C GLU A 155 -6.13 -8.63 3.84
N PHE A 156 -6.65 -9.45 4.76
CA PHE A 156 -6.08 -9.61 6.09
C PHE A 156 -4.72 -10.32 6.09
N MET A 157 -4.46 -11.24 5.16
CA MET A 157 -3.14 -11.82 4.97
C MET A 157 -2.13 -10.75 4.53
N LEU A 158 -2.50 -9.87 3.58
CA LEU A 158 -1.64 -8.75 3.14
C LEU A 158 -1.37 -7.76 4.27
N GLU A 159 -2.38 -7.47 5.08
CA GLU A 159 -2.24 -6.62 6.27
C GLU A 159 -1.25 -7.23 7.27
N SER A 160 -1.37 -8.53 7.54
CA SER A 160 -0.48 -9.25 8.45
C SER A 160 0.97 -9.22 7.95
N LEU A 161 1.19 -9.42 6.65
CA LEU A 161 2.51 -9.32 6.02
C LEU A 161 3.08 -7.90 6.14
N ALA A 162 2.25 -6.89 5.94
CA ALA A 162 2.67 -5.50 6.00
C ALA A 162 3.18 -5.09 7.39
N GLY A 163 2.64 -5.69 8.45
CA GLY A 163 3.07 -5.50 9.84
C GLY A 163 4.39 -6.20 10.19
N PHE A 164 4.85 -7.15 9.37
CA PHE A 164 6.01 -7.97 9.70
C PHE A 164 7.34 -7.18 9.69
N ARG A 165 8.08 -7.28 10.78
CA ARG A 165 9.40 -6.65 10.98
C ARG A 165 10.37 -7.66 11.57
N LEU A 166 11.53 -7.82 10.93
CA LEU A 166 12.64 -8.60 11.46
C LEU A 166 13.96 -8.14 10.81
N GLY A 167 14.94 -7.77 11.63
CA GLY A 167 16.19 -7.20 11.14
C GLY A 167 16.00 -5.80 10.53
N ASP A 168 16.78 -5.47 9.52
CA ASP A 168 16.66 -4.22 8.80
C ASP A 168 15.50 -4.22 7.78
N ALA A 169 15.32 -3.09 7.10
CA ALA A 169 14.26 -2.92 6.10
C ALA A 169 14.38 -3.91 4.93
N ALA A 170 15.61 -4.19 4.48
CA ALA A 170 15.87 -5.11 3.38
C ALA A 170 15.53 -6.55 3.77
N ARG A 171 15.94 -6.98 4.96
CA ARG A 171 15.62 -8.31 5.49
C ARG A 171 14.13 -8.49 5.72
N SER A 172 13.46 -7.48 6.26
CA SER A 172 12.01 -7.48 6.45
C SER A 172 11.26 -7.60 5.10
N ALA A 173 11.72 -6.89 4.07
CA ALA A 173 11.15 -6.98 2.72
C ALA A 173 11.31 -8.39 2.11
N GLU A 174 12.51 -8.96 2.20
CA GLU A 174 12.78 -10.33 1.75
C GLU A 174 11.87 -11.36 2.44
N LEU A 175 11.71 -11.26 3.76
CA LEU A 175 10.88 -12.18 4.52
C LEU A 175 9.39 -12.03 4.22
N ARG A 176 8.91 -10.81 3.98
CA ARG A 176 7.52 -10.63 3.50
C ARG A 176 7.27 -11.34 2.19
N GLN A 177 8.21 -11.26 1.23
CA GLN A 177 8.09 -11.98 -0.05
C GLN A 177 8.14 -13.50 0.14
N ARG A 178 8.99 -13.97 1.05
CA ARG A 178 9.06 -15.39 1.38
C ARG A 178 7.76 -15.92 2.00
N HIS A 179 7.17 -15.19 2.93
CA HIS A 179 5.89 -15.55 3.53
C HIS A 179 4.75 -15.46 2.51
N LEU A 180 4.76 -14.44 1.65
CA LEU A 180 3.80 -14.33 0.56
C LEU A 180 3.84 -15.55 -0.36
N ALA A 181 5.02 -16.08 -0.69
CA ALA A 181 5.14 -17.29 -1.51
C ALA A 181 4.42 -18.48 -0.88
N VAL A 182 4.56 -18.67 0.43
CA VAL A 182 3.83 -19.73 1.18
C VAL A 182 2.32 -19.50 1.16
N ILE A 183 1.88 -18.24 1.30
CA ILE A 183 0.47 -17.88 1.22
C ILE A 183 -0.08 -18.18 -0.18
N ILE A 184 0.61 -17.77 -1.23
CA ILE A 184 0.20 -18.03 -2.63
C ILE A 184 0.04 -19.52 -2.89
N ASP A 185 0.97 -20.36 -2.40
CA ASP A 185 0.85 -21.81 -2.54
C ASP A 185 -0.37 -22.35 -1.79
N GLY A 186 -0.66 -21.80 -0.58
CA GLY A 186 -1.84 -22.15 0.21
C GLY A 186 -3.17 -21.66 -0.37
N LEU A 187 -3.16 -20.70 -1.29
CA LEU A 187 -4.36 -20.21 -1.98
C LEU A 187 -4.78 -21.10 -3.17
N ARG A 188 -3.91 -21.99 -3.65
CA ARG A 188 -4.24 -22.85 -4.81
C ARG A 188 -5.32 -23.86 -4.48
N SER A 189 -6.18 -24.10 -5.48
CA SER A 189 -7.10 -25.25 -5.47
C SER A 189 -6.30 -26.56 -5.47
N GLY A 190 -6.87 -27.61 -4.86
CA GLY A 190 -6.23 -28.92 -4.77
C GLY A 190 -6.57 -29.61 -3.44
N GLN A 191 -5.69 -30.49 -2.97
CA GLN A 191 -5.84 -31.09 -1.64
C GLN A 191 -5.44 -30.05 -0.58
N HIS A 192 -6.41 -29.60 0.20
CA HIS A 192 -6.19 -28.69 1.32
C HIS A 192 -7.09 -29.06 2.49
N THR A 193 -6.65 -28.75 3.70
CA THR A 193 -7.50 -28.82 4.89
C THR A 193 -8.48 -27.65 4.84
N PRO A 194 -9.78 -27.84 5.06
CA PRO A 194 -10.74 -26.74 5.15
C PRO A 194 -10.31 -25.70 6.18
N LEU A 195 -10.54 -24.43 5.86
CA LEU A 195 -10.25 -23.34 6.78
C LEU A 195 -11.19 -23.42 7.99
N PRO A 196 -10.68 -23.24 9.22
CA PRO A 196 -11.51 -23.27 10.43
C PRO A 196 -12.30 -21.98 10.58
N GLY A 197 -13.50 -22.11 11.16
CA GLY A 197 -14.34 -20.95 11.48
C GLY A 197 -15.09 -20.36 10.29
N HIS A 198 -15.55 -19.13 10.46
CA HIS A 198 -16.24 -18.38 9.41
C HIS A 198 -15.29 -17.42 8.73
N ALA A 199 -15.47 -17.20 7.43
CA ALA A 199 -14.73 -16.18 6.69
C ALA A 199 -15.04 -14.78 7.27
N PRO A 200 -14.08 -13.84 7.18
CA PRO A 200 -14.31 -12.45 7.59
C PRO A 200 -15.47 -11.82 6.81
N THR A 201 -16.21 -10.93 7.48
CA THR A 201 -17.33 -10.21 6.89
C THR A 201 -16.98 -8.74 6.66
N TRP A 202 -17.69 -8.10 5.72
CA TRP A 202 -17.58 -6.67 5.47
C TRP A 202 -17.98 -5.83 6.69
N GLN A 203 -18.91 -6.32 7.50
CA GLN A 203 -19.29 -5.66 8.74
C GLN A 203 -18.13 -5.62 9.71
N GLU A 204 -17.46 -6.75 9.97
CA GLU A 204 -16.30 -6.83 10.86
C GLU A 204 -15.16 -5.92 10.38
N GLN A 205 -14.91 -5.88 9.06
CA GLN A 205 -13.92 -4.98 8.50
C GLN A 205 -14.28 -3.51 8.74
N THR A 206 -15.53 -3.11 8.55
CA THR A 206 -16.00 -1.74 8.73
C THR A 206 -15.94 -1.31 10.19
N GLU A 207 -16.39 -2.19 11.11
CA GLU A 207 -16.40 -1.91 12.55
C GLU A 207 -15.00 -1.63 13.11
N ARG A 208 -13.96 -2.23 12.56
CA ARG A 208 -12.56 -1.94 12.94
C ARG A 208 -12.15 -0.48 12.77
N TRP A 209 -12.76 0.23 11.82
CA TRP A 209 -12.43 1.63 11.50
C TRP A 209 -13.24 2.64 12.31
N ILE A 210 -14.35 2.20 12.92
CA ILE A 210 -15.27 3.05 13.69
C ILE A 210 -14.90 3.06 15.17
N THR A 211 -14.19 2.04 15.66
CA THR A 211 -13.98 1.79 17.10
C THR A 211 -12.66 2.37 17.66
N HIS A 212 -11.94 3.20 16.91
CA HIS A 212 -10.67 3.82 17.38
C HIS A 212 -10.69 5.35 17.29
#